data_064d225776082f8431eb34121c1d499c
#
_entry.id   064d225776082f8431eb34121c1d499c
#
_cell.length_a   1.000
_cell.length_b   1.000
_cell.length_c   1.000
_cell.angle_alpha   90.00
_cell.angle_beta   90.00
_cell.angle_gamma   90.00
#
_symmetry.space_group_name_H-M   'P 1'
#
loop_
_entity.id
_entity.type
_entity.pdbx_description
1 polymer ?
#
loop_
_entity_poly.entity_id
_entity_poly.type
_entity_poly.pdbx_seq_one_letter_code
_entity_poly.pdbx_strand_id
1 'polypeptide(L)'
;SNKILRHVSNAFTEDPLRVLRVARFAARYHHLGFSIAAETLSLMSTISASGELQHLVAERVWKETDRALCERSPDIYIQVLRDCGALAVLFPEVEKLFGVAQRADYHPEIDTGIHTLMSLQQAARLSDSSPIRFSVLVHDLGKGITPDHILPSHSGHEARGLPLVKDVCDRLKVPNDHRQLAMVVTEFHLLCHKAFELKPETILKLLKAIGALKSSSRLEDFLTCCEADARGRTGFEDRHYPSSAY
;
A
#
# COMPACT_ATOMS: atom_id res chain seq x y z
N SER A 1 2.73 21.71 24.31
CA SER A 1 2.36 20.30 24.01
C SER A 1 3.56 19.65 23.36
N ASN A 2 4.01 18.49 23.89
CA ASN A 2 5.24 17.82 23.43
C ASN A 2 5.04 17.04 22.13
N LYS A 3 3.86 17.14 21.47
CA LYS A 3 3.53 16.43 20.20
C LYS A 3 3.85 14.92 20.24
N ILE A 4 3.48 14.26 21.34
CA ILE A 4 3.77 12.85 21.60
C ILE A 4 2.44 12.09 21.73
N LEU A 5 2.33 10.99 20.97
CA LEU A 5 1.26 10.00 21.11
C LEU A 5 1.69 8.98 22.17
N ARG A 6 0.96 8.95 23.29
CA ARG A 6 1.24 8.08 24.42
C ARG A 6 -0.01 7.36 24.89
N HIS A 7 0.10 6.08 25.25
CA HIS A 7 -0.96 5.37 25.93
C HIS A 7 -1.18 5.95 27.35
N VAL A 8 -2.42 5.91 27.81
CA VAL A 8 -2.80 6.58 29.07
C VAL A 8 -2.67 5.63 30.27
N SER A 9 -2.89 4.32 30.05
CA SER A 9 -2.90 3.31 31.13
C SER A 9 -2.62 1.90 30.58
N ASN A 10 -2.41 0.95 31.50
CA ASN A 10 -2.22 -0.48 31.18
C ASN A 10 -3.45 -1.09 30.48
N ALA A 11 -4.63 -0.48 30.60
CA ALA A 11 -5.81 -0.90 29.82
C ALA A 11 -5.53 -0.91 28.30
N PHE A 12 -4.45 -0.26 27.84
CA PHE A 12 -4.02 -0.33 26.43
C PHE A 12 -3.88 -1.78 25.93
N THR A 13 -3.46 -2.71 26.76
CA THR A 13 -3.27 -4.13 26.42
C THR A 13 -4.58 -4.92 26.30
N GLU A 14 -5.70 -4.41 26.79
CA GLU A 14 -6.99 -5.10 26.78
C GLU A 14 -7.62 -5.22 25.37
N ASP A 15 -7.26 -4.36 24.44
CA ASP A 15 -7.74 -4.40 23.05
C ASP A 15 -6.58 -4.26 22.07
N PRO A 16 -6.10 -5.35 21.47
CA PRO A 16 -4.99 -5.33 20.50
C PRO A 16 -5.21 -4.41 19.28
N LEU A 17 -6.48 -4.09 18.95
CA LEU A 17 -6.80 -3.15 17.89
C LEU A 17 -6.23 -1.74 18.16
N ARG A 18 -5.89 -1.43 19.42
CA ARG A 18 -5.27 -0.15 19.78
C ARG A 18 -3.91 0.06 19.11
N VAL A 19 -3.19 -1.02 18.75
CA VAL A 19 -1.97 -0.96 17.94
C VAL A 19 -2.26 -0.26 16.60
N LEU A 20 -3.28 -0.70 15.89
CA LEU A 20 -3.68 -0.11 14.60
C LEU A 20 -4.18 1.34 14.78
N ARG A 21 -4.88 1.61 15.87
CA ARG A 21 -5.37 2.97 16.19
C ARG A 21 -4.24 3.95 16.44
N VAL A 22 -3.20 3.56 17.19
CA VAL A 22 -2.01 4.41 17.40
C VAL A 22 -1.29 4.65 16.08
N ALA A 23 -1.07 3.61 15.27
CA ALA A 23 -0.48 3.73 13.94
C ALA A 23 -1.28 4.70 13.04
N ARG A 24 -2.63 4.63 13.07
CA ARG A 24 -3.49 5.57 12.34
C ARG A 24 -3.37 7.00 12.87
N PHE A 25 -3.33 7.21 14.19
CA PHE A 25 -3.10 8.55 14.75
C PHE A 25 -1.72 9.09 14.40
N ALA A 26 -0.69 8.24 14.33
CA ALA A 26 0.61 8.65 13.82
C ALA A 26 0.52 9.15 12.37
N ALA A 27 -0.14 8.40 11.49
CA ALA A 27 -0.40 8.81 10.10
C ALA A 27 -1.15 10.15 10.01
N ARG A 28 -2.13 10.34 10.87
CA ARG A 28 -2.95 11.56 10.93
C ARG A 28 -2.17 12.80 11.36
N TYR A 29 -1.33 12.67 12.39
CA TYR A 29 -0.66 13.80 13.04
C TYR A 29 0.81 13.95 12.69
N HIS A 30 1.36 13.08 11.81
CA HIS A 30 2.76 13.13 11.39
C HIS A 30 3.16 14.52 10.88
N HIS A 31 2.35 15.10 9.99
CA HIS A 31 2.60 16.42 9.40
C HIS A 31 2.63 17.57 10.44
N LEU A 32 2.12 17.36 11.64
CA LEU A 32 2.18 18.30 12.75
C LEU A 32 3.41 18.06 13.65
N GLY A 33 4.26 17.09 13.31
CA GLY A 33 5.46 16.73 14.05
C GLY A 33 5.19 15.87 15.28
N PHE A 34 4.07 15.11 15.32
CA PHE A 34 3.81 14.14 16.37
C PHE A 34 4.65 12.88 16.16
N SER A 35 5.17 12.33 17.25
CA SER A 35 5.87 11.04 17.33
C SER A 35 5.22 10.13 18.35
N ILE A 36 5.47 8.82 18.26
CA ILE A 36 5.01 7.85 19.24
C ILE A 36 6.04 7.78 20.39
N ALA A 37 5.56 7.79 21.64
CA ALA A 37 6.43 7.60 22.80
C ALA A 37 7.10 6.22 22.75
N ALA A 38 8.39 6.15 23.11
CA ALA A 38 9.17 4.91 23.03
C ALA A 38 8.55 3.76 23.84
N GLU A 39 8.01 4.06 25.04
CA GLU A 39 7.31 3.08 25.88
C GLU A 39 5.98 2.61 25.25
N THR A 40 5.31 3.46 24.47
CA THR A 40 4.09 3.06 23.74
C THR A 40 4.45 2.15 22.56
N LEU A 41 5.51 2.47 21.79
CA LEU A 41 5.98 1.63 20.72
C LEU A 41 6.45 0.26 21.24
N SER A 42 7.17 0.22 22.35
CA SER A 42 7.58 -1.02 23.02
C SER A 42 6.38 -1.88 23.42
N LEU A 43 5.33 -1.25 23.98
CA LEU A 43 4.11 -1.95 24.34
C LEU A 43 3.36 -2.49 23.10
N MET A 44 3.31 -1.73 22.03
CA MET A 44 2.77 -2.19 20.74
C MET A 44 3.55 -3.40 20.21
N SER A 45 4.88 -3.40 20.31
CA SER A 45 5.72 -4.55 19.91
C SER A 45 5.44 -5.78 20.76
N THR A 46 5.24 -5.61 22.07
CA THR A 46 4.86 -6.71 22.98
C THR A 46 3.51 -7.33 22.57
N ILE A 47 2.51 -6.51 22.27
CA ILE A 47 1.19 -6.97 21.80
C ILE A 47 1.32 -7.67 20.45
N SER A 48 2.14 -7.14 19.53
CA SER A 48 2.36 -7.77 18.22
C SER A 48 2.99 -9.16 18.35
N ALA A 49 3.90 -9.34 19.31
CA ALA A 49 4.58 -10.61 19.57
C ALA A 49 3.73 -11.61 20.37
N SER A 50 2.67 -11.17 21.09
CA SER A 50 1.83 -12.05 21.93
C SER A 50 0.96 -13.03 21.14
N GLY A 51 0.77 -12.80 19.83
CA GLY A 51 -0.16 -13.56 18.99
C GLY A 51 -1.61 -13.05 18.99
N GLU A 52 -1.95 -12.06 19.84
CA GLU A 52 -3.33 -11.56 19.94
C GLU A 52 -3.83 -10.85 18.68
N LEU A 53 -2.93 -10.23 17.89
CA LEU A 53 -3.32 -9.59 16.63
C LEU A 53 -3.93 -10.57 15.62
N GLN A 54 -3.55 -11.84 15.66
CA GLN A 54 -4.09 -12.88 14.77
C GLN A 54 -5.56 -13.20 15.04
N HIS A 55 -6.05 -12.87 16.23
CA HIS A 55 -7.43 -13.12 16.66
C HIS A 55 -8.35 -11.90 16.46
N LEU A 56 -7.81 -10.81 15.94
CA LEU A 56 -8.63 -9.63 15.62
C LEU A 56 -9.67 -9.96 14.53
N VAL A 57 -10.88 -9.49 14.73
CA VAL A 57 -11.96 -9.57 13.73
C VAL A 57 -11.54 -8.82 12.47
N ALA A 58 -11.60 -9.50 11.34
CA ALA A 58 -11.10 -9.00 10.05
C ALA A 58 -11.71 -7.64 9.66
N GLU A 59 -13.02 -7.46 9.88
CA GLU A 59 -13.73 -6.23 9.58
C GLU A 59 -13.27 -5.06 10.48
N ARG A 60 -12.82 -5.34 11.70
CA ARG A 60 -12.24 -4.30 12.59
C ARG A 60 -10.86 -3.89 12.11
N VAL A 61 -10.03 -4.86 11.68
CA VAL A 61 -8.71 -4.59 11.09
C VAL A 61 -8.88 -3.76 9.82
N TRP A 62 -9.77 -4.19 8.92
CA TRP A 62 -10.05 -3.46 7.69
C TRP A 62 -10.52 -2.03 7.97
N LYS A 63 -11.47 -1.85 8.87
CA LYS A 63 -12.02 -0.53 9.20
C LYS A 63 -10.98 0.46 9.71
N GLU A 64 -10.02 0.02 10.53
CA GLU A 64 -8.93 0.89 10.99
C GLU A 64 -7.92 1.15 9.85
N THR A 65 -7.65 0.14 9.00
CA THR A 65 -6.76 0.28 7.82
C THR A 65 -7.36 1.24 6.80
N ASP A 66 -8.62 1.07 6.43
CA ASP A 66 -9.32 1.95 5.50
C ASP A 66 -9.29 3.41 5.97
N ARG A 67 -9.58 3.64 7.25
CA ARG A 67 -9.44 4.99 7.85
C ARG A 67 -8.01 5.52 7.82
N ALA A 68 -7.02 4.65 8.04
CA ALA A 68 -5.61 5.04 7.97
C ALA A 68 -5.19 5.38 6.54
N LEU A 69 -5.70 4.66 5.55
CA LEU A 69 -5.50 4.99 4.14
C LEU A 69 -6.07 6.37 3.78
N CYS A 70 -7.17 6.80 4.43
CA CYS A 70 -7.75 8.14 4.26
C CYS A 70 -6.98 9.25 4.98
N GLU A 71 -6.01 8.95 5.85
CA GLU A 71 -5.23 9.97 6.54
C GLU A 71 -4.21 10.65 5.61
N ARG A 72 -3.62 11.76 6.09
CA ARG A 72 -2.70 12.58 5.27
C ARG A 72 -1.39 11.87 4.93
N SER A 73 -0.91 11.00 5.80
CA SER A 73 0.35 10.27 5.63
C SER A 73 0.15 8.75 5.83
N PRO A 74 -0.57 8.07 4.92
CA PRO A 74 -0.89 6.65 5.07
C PRO A 74 0.36 5.74 5.06
N ASP A 75 1.44 6.17 4.45
CA ASP A 75 2.77 5.54 4.50
C ASP A 75 3.26 5.37 5.94
N ILE A 76 3.03 6.37 6.79
CA ILE A 76 3.39 6.32 8.22
C ILE A 76 2.61 5.24 8.97
N TYR A 77 1.36 4.96 8.59
CA TYR A 77 0.61 3.85 9.17
C TYR A 77 1.33 2.51 8.93
N ILE A 78 1.73 2.25 7.70
CA ILE A 78 2.45 1.03 7.32
C ILE A 78 3.81 0.97 8.03
N GLN A 79 4.56 2.09 8.05
CA GLN A 79 5.85 2.16 8.72
C GLN A 79 5.73 1.85 10.24
N VAL A 80 4.76 2.44 10.94
CA VAL A 80 4.54 2.20 12.37
C VAL A 80 4.14 0.74 12.63
N LEU A 81 3.26 0.16 11.81
CA LEU A 81 2.94 -1.28 11.94
C LEU A 81 4.18 -2.15 11.74
N ARG A 82 5.07 -1.77 10.85
CA ARG A 82 6.34 -2.46 10.63
C ARG A 82 7.27 -2.31 11.84
N ASP A 83 7.45 -1.10 12.34
CA ASP A 83 8.33 -0.79 13.46
C ASP A 83 7.96 -1.56 14.74
N CYS A 84 6.68 -1.84 14.96
CA CYS A 84 6.20 -2.62 16.10
C CYS A 84 5.96 -4.12 15.79
N GLY A 85 6.30 -4.60 14.58
CA GLY A 85 6.13 -6.00 14.18
C GLY A 85 4.70 -6.40 13.80
N ALA A 86 3.73 -5.49 13.88
CA ALA A 86 2.34 -5.77 13.56
C ALA A 86 2.12 -6.01 12.05
N LEU A 87 2.94 -5.39 11.19
CA LEU A 87 2.83 -5.55 9.73
C LEU A 87 3.03 -7.01 9.33
N ALA A 88 4.03 -7.69 9.89
CA ALA A 88 4.31 -9.09 9.60
C ALA A 88 3.15 -10.04 9.99
N VAL A 89 2.34 -9.64 10.98
CA VAL A 89 1.19 -10.42 11.45
C VAL A 89 -0.05 -10.14 10.59
N LEU A 90 -0.34 -8.86 10.31
CA LEU A 90 -1.59 -8.43 9.69
C LEU A 90 -1.51 -8.38 8.15
N PHE A 91 -0.35 -8.01 7.63
CA PHE A 91 -0.07 -7.84 6.19
C PHE A 91 1.28 -8.47 5.82
N PRO A 92 1.46 -9.79 6.04
CA PRO A 92 2.74 -10.45 5.77
C PRO A 92 3.18 -10.32 4.30
N GLU A 93 2.23 -10.14 3.38
CA GLU A 93 2.50 -9.93 1.96
C GLU A 93 3.19 -8.57 1.71
N VAL A 94 2.78 -7.53 2.45
CA VAL A 94 3.40 -6.20 2.38
C VAL A 94 4.77 -6.21 3.08
N GLU A 95 4.88 -6.87 4.26
CA GLU A 95 6.17 -7.01 4.96
C GLU A 95 7.23 -7.65 4.09
N LYS A 96 6.88 -8.65 3.28
CA LYS A 96 7.80 -9.34 2.36
C LYS A 96 8.38 -8.46 1.25
N LEU A 97 7.86 -7.27 1.02
CA LEU A 97 8.43 -6.33 0.04
C LEU A 97 9.72 -5.67 0.53
N PHE A 98 9.86 -5.54 1.85
CA PHE A 98 11.03 -4.88 2.43
C PHE A 98 12.27 -5.79 2.38
N GLY A 99 13.40 -5.21 2.02
CA GLY A 99 14.64 -5.94 1.80
C GLY A 99 14.75 -6.64 0.44
N VAL A 100 13.73 -6.54 -0.41
CA VAL A 100 13.74 -7.12 -1.75
C VAL A 100 14.28 -6.10 -2.75
N ALA A 101 15.43 -6.42 -3.35
CA ALA A 101 16.09 -5.51 -4.27
C ALA A 101 15.44 -5.49 -5.65
N GLN A 102 15.30 -4.28 -6.21
CA GLN A 102 14.87 -4.05 -7.60
C GLN A 102 15.95 -3.29 -8.39
N ARG A 103 15.75 -3.16 -9.70
CA ARG A 103 16.74 -2.55 -10.60
C ARG A 103 16.90 -1.06 -10.32
N ALA A 104 18.12 -0.63 -9.96
CA ALA A 104 18.45 0.77 -9.68
C ALA A 104 18.21 1.72 -10.88
N ASP A 105 18.28 1.22 -12.13
CA ASP A 105 18.04 2.00 -13.35
C ASP A 105 16.60 2.57 -13.40
N TYR A 106 15.64 1.84 -12.82
CA TYR A 106 14.22 2.21 -12.79
C TYR A 106 13.75 2.65 -11.41
N HIS A 107 14.41 2.17 -10.36
CA HIS A 107 14.06 2.38 -8.96
C HIS A 107 15.30 2.76 -8.16
N PRO A 108 15.67 4.07 -8.13
CA PRO A 108 16.86 4.52 -7.39
C PRO A 108 16.83 4.19 -5.89
N GLU A 109 15.64 4.03 -5.31
CA GLU A 109 15.40 3.57 -3.93
C GLU A 109 15.80 2.11 -3.69
N ILE A 110 15.93 1.31 -4.76
CA ILE A 110 16.36 -0.10 -4.80
C ILE A 110 15.44 -1.05 -4.03
N ASP A 111 14.93 -0.68 -2.85
CA ASP A 111 14.08 -1.52 -1.99
C ASP A 111 12.61 -1.43 -2.40
N THR A 112 11.98 -2.58 -2.62
CA THR A 112 10.56 -2.66 -3.07
C THR A 112 9.58 -2.13 -2.00
N GLY A 113 9.88 -2.38 -0.72
CA GLY A 113 9.04 -1.89 0.39
C GLY A 113 9.12 -0.37 0.52
N ILE A 114 10.32 0.21 0.36
CA ILE A 114 10.51 1.66 0.32
C ILE A 114 9.76 2.27 -0.87
N HIS A 115 9.88 1.67 -2.05
CA HIS A 115 9.10 2.08 -3.23
C HIS A 115 7.59 2.08 -2.94
N THR A 116 7.08 1.04 -2.28
CA THR A 116 5.66 0.93 -1.92
C THR A 116 5.22 2.07 -1.00
N LEU A 117 6.02 2.44 0.01
CA LEU A 117 5.74 3.58 0.89
C LEU A 117 5.74 4.91 0.13
N MET A 118 6.74 5.13 -0.75
CA MET A 118 6.82 6.32 -1.58
C MET A 118 5.64 6.43 -2.54
N SER A 119 5.24 5.32 -3.18
CA SER A 119 4.07 5.28 -4.06
C SER A 119 2.78 5.57 -3.29
N LEU A 120 2.62 5.05 -2.06
CA LEU A 120 1.48 5.32 -1.20
C LEU A 120 1.43 6.79 -0.77
N GLN A 121 2.58 7.41 -0.52
CA GLN A 121 2.68 8.85 -0.24
C GLN A 121 2.24 9.68 -1.45
N GLN A 122 2.64 9.29 -2.67
CA GLN A 122 2.18 9.96 -3.90
C GLN A 122 0.68 9.77 -4.12
N ALA A 123 0.15 8.57 -3.90
CA ALA A 123 -1.30 8.31 -3.96
C ALA A 123 -2.08 9.23 -3.01
N ALA A 124 -1.54 9.49 -1.81
CA ALA A 124 -2.15 10.41 -0.86
C ALA A 124 -2.11 11.89 -1.29
N ARG A 125 -1.14 12.28 -2.13
CA ARG A 125 -1.08 13.62 -2.73
C ARG A 125 -2.05 13.78 -3.91
N LEU A 126 -2.29 12.69 -4.66
CA LEU A 126 -3.07 12.71 -5.90
C LEU A 126 -4.57 12.51 -5.66
N SER A 127 -4.95 11.76 -4.62
CA SER A 127 -6.36 11.41 -4.38
C SER A 127 -6.66 11.12 -2.91
N ASP A 128 -7.87 11.49 -2.47
CA ASP A 128 -8.41 11.12 -1.15
C ASP A 128 -9.12 9.75 -1.14
N SER A 129 -9.21 9.09 -2.29
CA SER A 129 -9.90 7.80 -2.48
C SER A 129 -9.13 6.66 -1.81
N SER A 130 -9.73 5.99 -0.81
CA SER A 130 -9.11 4.83 -0.17
C SER A 130 -8.96 3.63 -1.12
N PRO A 131 -9.87 3.34 -2.09
CA PRO A 131 -9.65 2.34 -3.13
C PRO A 131 -8.36 2.56 -3.93
N ILE A 132 -8.05 3.81 -4.32
CA ILE A 132 -6.80 4.16 -5.02
C ILE A 132 -5.61 3.86 -4.13
N ARG A 133 -5.60 4.36 -2.88
CA ARG A 133 -4.50 4.20 -1.94
C ARG A 133 -4.27 2.73 -1.56
N PHE A 134 -5.35 1.96 -1.38
CA PHE A 134 -5.24 0.51 -1.17
C PHE A 134 -4.65 -0.19 -2.38
N SER A 135 -5.10 0.14 -3.59
CA SER A 135 -4.59 -0.46 -4.83
C SER A 135 -3.10 -0.21 -5.00
N VAL A 136 -2.64 1.02 -4.72
CA VAL A 136 -1.21 1.37 -4.75
C VAL A 136 -0.43 0.62 -3.65
N LEU A 137 -1.00 0.40 -2.46
CA LEU A 137 -0.34 -0.36 -1.40
C LEU A 137 -0.06 -1.82 -1.80
N VAL A 138 -0.94 -2.44 -2.61
CA VAL A 138 -0.88 -3.88 -2.90
C VAL A 138 -0.46 -4.24 -4.33
N HIS A 139 -0.24 -3.25 -5.22
CA HIS A 139 -0.01 -3.52 -6.65
C HIS A 139 1.22 -4.39 -6.93
N ASP A 140 2.23 -4.27 -6.12
CA ASP A 140 3.54 -4.88 -6.28
C ASP A 140 3.80 -6.12 -5.38
N LEU A 141 2.78 -6.66 -4.71
CA LEU A 141 2.94 -7.79 -3.78
C LEU A 141 3.68 -8.99 -4.39
N GLY A 142 3.53 -9.20 -5.70
CA GLY A 142 4.22 -10.26 -6.42
C GLY A 142 5.75 -10.12 -6.47
N LYS A 143 6.30 -8.93 -6.22
CA LYS A 143 7.75 -8.71 -6.10
C LYS A 143 8.31 -9.39 -4.85
N GLY A 144 7.56 -9.42 -3.75
CA GLY A 144 7.95 -10.05 -2.49
C GLY A 144 8.12 -11.58 -2.53
N ILE A 145 7.70 -12.21 -3.62
CA ILE A 145 7.84 -13.67 -3.85
C ILE A 145 8.57 -13.97 -5.16
N THR A 146 9.33 -13.04 -5.68
CA THR A 146 10.14 -13.26 -6.88
C THR A 146 11.22 -14.29 -6.61
N PRO A 147 11.33 -15.36 -7.44
CA PRO A 147 12.43 -16.32 -7.31
C PRO A 147 13.80 -15.64 -7.48
N ASP A 148 14.79 -16.08 -6.71
CA ASP A 148 16.13 -15.47 -6.66
C ASP A 148 16.80 -15.34 -8.03
N HIS A 149 16.61 -16.33 -8.90
CA HIS A 149 17.20 -16.33 -10.26
C HIS A 149 16.57 -15.30 -11.22
N ILE A 150 15.45 -14.66 -10.86
CA ILE A 150 14.79 -13.60 -11.61
C ILE A 150 15.20 -12.21 -11.12
N LEU A 151 15.66 -12.12 -9.86
CA LEU A 151 16.06 -10.85 -9.26
C LEU A 151 17.23 -10.21 -10.03
N PRO A 152 17.28 -8.89 -10.11
CA PRO A 152 16.33 -7.89 -9.57
C PRO A 152 15.26 -7.45 -10.59
N SER A 153 14.97 -8.24 -11.65
CA SER A 153 14.07 -7.79 -12.72
C SER A 153 12.59 -7.92 -12.39
N HIS A 154 12.22 -8.81 -11.49
CA HIS A 154 10.85 -9.13 -11.09
C HIS A 154 9.88 -9.53 -12.22
N SER A 155 10.38 -9.99 -13.38
CA SER A 155 9.52 -10.38 -14.51
C SER A 155 8.37 -11.28 -14.08
N GLY A 156 7.12 -10.91 -14.47
CA GLY A 156 5.89 -11.65 -14.13
C GLY A 156 5.40 -11.44 -12.69
N HIS A 157 5.84 -10.38 -11.99
CA HIS A 157 5.34 -10.08 -10.65
C HIS A 157 3.83 -9.77 -10.65
N GLU A 158 3.29 -9.24 -11.75
CA GLU A 158 1.87 -8.95 -11.91
C GLU A 158 1.04 -10.23 -11.75
N ALA A 159 1.41 -11.29 -12.48
CA ALA A 159 0.71 -12.58 -12.39
C ALA A 159 0.89 -13.24 -11.01
N ARG A 160 2.07 -13.11 -10.39
CA ARG A 160 2.31 -13.60 -9.02
C ARG A 160 1.58 -12.79 -7.96
N GLY A 161 1.36 -11.51 -8.21
CA GLY A 161 0.67 -10.59 -7.30
C GLY A 161 -0.83 -10.85 -7.19
N LEU A 162 -1.50 -11.22 -8.28
CA LEU A 162 -2.96 -11.41 -8.32
C LEU A 162 -3.50 -12.34 -7.23
N PRO A 163 -2.99 -13.56 -7.01
CA PRO A 163 -3.46 -14.42 -5.92
C PRO A 163 -3.20 -13.79 -4.54
N LEU A 164 -2.07 -13.09 -4.33
CA LEU A 164 -1.76 -12.43 -3.07
C LEU A 164 -2.76 -11.31 -2.75
N VAL A 165 -3.07 -10.46 -3.73
CA VAL A 165 -4.08 -9.40 -3.58
C VAL A 165 -5.45 -10.01 -3.26
N LYS A 166 -5.82 -11.09 -3.96
CA LYS A 166 -7.06 -11.82 -3.68
C LYS A 166 -7.11 -12.33 -2.24
N ASP A 167 -6.03 -12.96 -1.77
CA ASP A 167 -5.94 -13.54 -0.42
C ASP A 167 -6.00 -12.46 0.67
N VAL A 168 -5.32 -11.32 0.49
CA VAL A 168 -5.44 -10.16 1.38
C VAL A 168 -6.89 -9.67 1.44
N CYS A 169 -7.55 -9.52 0.27
CA CYS A 169 -8.93 -9.06 0.22
C CYS A 169 -9.91 -10.04 0.89
N ASP A 170 -9.74 -11.33 0.68
CA ASP A 170 -10.60 -12.36 1.27
C ASP A 170 -10.40 -12.46 2.80
N ARG A 171 -9.15 -12.41 3.26
CA ARG A 171 -8.77 -12.47 4.68
C ARG A 171 -9.24 -11.26 5.47
N LEU A 172 -9.11 -10.06 4.93
CA LEU A 172 -9.44 -8.83 5.61
C LEU A 172 -10.87 -8.33 5.32
N LYS A 173 -11.65 -9.05 4.51
CA LYS A 173 -13.00 -8.65 4.11
C LYS A 173 -13.04 -7.28 3.43
N VAL A 174 -12.06 -7.05 2.55
CA VAL A 174 -11.94 -5.79 1.80
C VAL A 174 -13.17 -5.62 0.88
N PRO A 175 -13.80 -4.43 0.83
CA PRO A 175 -14.93 -4.15 -0.05
C PRO A 175 -14.62 -4.38 -1.53
N ASN A 176 -15.67 -4.68 -2.30
CA ASN A 176 -15.52 -5.12 -3.68
C ASN A 176 -14.97 -4.02 -4.63
N ASP A 177 -15.25 -2.76 -4.37
CA ASP A 177 -14.70 -1.63 -5.12
C ASP A 177 -13.18 -1.53 -4.98
N HIS A 178 -12.65 -1.62 -3.76
CA HIS A 178 -11.21 -1.69 -3.48
C HIS A 178 -10.57 -2.89 -4.16
N ARG A 179 -11.19 -4.08 -4.02
CA ARG A 179 -10.71 -5.32 -4.61
C ARG A 179 -10.63 -5.24 -6.14
N GLN A 180 -11.68 -4.76 -6.80
CA GLN A 180 -11.73 -4.66 -8.25
C GLN A 180 -10.61 -3.75 -8.78
N LEU A 181 -10.44 -2.57 -8.19
CA LEU A 181 -9.40 -1.64 -8.60
C LEU A 181 -8.00 -2.24 -8.33
N ALA A 182 -7.77 -2.80 -7.14
CA ALA A 182 -6.48 -3.41 -6.79
C ALA A 182 -6.08 -4.54 -7.74
N MET A 183 -7.02 -5.42 -8.12
CA MET A 183 -6.76 -6.51 -9.07
C MET A 183 -6.37 -5.98 -10.43
N VAL A 184 -7.08 -4.98 -10.95
CA VAL A 184 -6.81 -4.38 -12.26
C VAL A 184 -5.47 -3.63 -12.25
N VAL A 185 -5.17 -2.87 -11.20
CA VAL A 185 -3.90 -2.17 -11.07
C VAL A 185 -2.74 -3.16 -11.00
N THR A 186 -2.84 -4.22 -10.19
CA THR A 186 -1.82 -5.26 -10.10
C THR A 186 -1.55 -5.92 -11.46
N GLU A 187 -2.59 -6.19 -12.25
CA GLU A 187 -2.44 -6.88 -13.54
C GLU A 187 -1.88 -5.97 -14.65
N PHE A 188 -2.23 -4.67 -14.64
CA PHE A 188 -2.06 -3.84 -15.83
C PHE A 188 -1.21 -2.56 -15.64
N HIS A 189 -0.72 -2.22 -14.43
CA HIS A 189 0.02 -0.97 -14.21
C HIS A 189 1.22 -0.81 -15.13
N LEU A 190 1.98 -1.89 -15.41
CA LEU A 190 3.13 -1.82 -16.32
C LEU A 190 2.75 -1.51 -17.77
N LEU A 191 1.56 -1.90 -18.21
CA LEU A 191 1.09 -1.54 -19.56
C LEU A 191 0.85 -0.03 -19.64
N CYS A 192 0.32 0.58 -18.58
CA CYS A 192 0.09 2.01 -18.55
C CYS A 192 1.38 2.81 -18.72
N HIS A 193 2.49 2.37 -18.12
CA HIS A 193 3.80 3.05 -18.29
C HIS A 193 4.31 3.04 -19.74
N LYS A 194 3.79 2.15 -20.58
CA LYS A 194 4.10 2.02 -22.01
C LYS A 194 2.92 2.37 -22.89
N ALA A 195 1.97 3.18 -22.42
CA ALA A 195 0.70 3.44 -23.10
C ALA A 195 0.88 3.83 -24.57
N PHE A 196 1.85 4.72 -24.88
CA PHE A 196 2.15 5.19 -26.25
C PHE A 196 2.75 4.14 -27.18
N GLU A 197 3.19 3.01 -26.65
CA GLU A 197 3.78 1.89 -27.42
C GLU A 197 2.77 0.75 -27.65
N LEU A 198 1.58 0.84 -27.01
CA LEU A 198 0.60 -0.23 -27.04
C LEU A 198 -0.15 -0.29 -28.39
N LYS A 199 -0.43 -1.51 -28.82
CA LYS A 199 -1.31 -1.75 -29.98
C LYS A 199 -2.77 -1.47 -29.60
N PRO A 200 -3.62 -1.02 -30.56
CA PRO A 200 -5.04 -0.73 -30.31
C PRO A 200 -5.81 -1.88 -29.63
N GLU A 201 -5.52 -3.14 -30.01
CA GLU A 201 -6.17 -4.31 -29.40
C GLU A 201 -5.82 -4.45 -27.91
N THR A 202 -4.57 -4.14 -27.53
CA THR A 202 -4.11 -4.17 -26.14
C THR A 202 -4.79 -3.06 -25.32
N ILE A 203 -4.90 -1.86 -25.89
CA ILE A 203 -5.61 -0.73 -25.27
C ILE A 203 -7.07 -1.09 -25.06
N LEU A 204 -7.75 -1.65 -26.06
CA LEU A 204 -9.14 -2.05 -25.94
C LEU A 204 -9.35 -3.14 -24.86
N LYS A 205 -8.42 -4.11 -24.77
CA LYS A 205 -8.44 -5.13 -23.73
C LYS A 205 -8.29 -4.48 -22.34
N LEU A 206 -7.36 -3.54 -22.17
CA LEU A 206 -7.14 -2.80 -20.94
C LEU A 206 -8.39 -2.00 -20.52
N LEU A 207 -8.96 -1.21 -21.43
CA LEU A 207 -10.16 -0.42 -21.18
C LEU A 207 -11.37 -1.29 -20.78
N LYS A 208 -11.52 -2.48 -21.39
CA LYS A 208 -12.54 -3.45 -20.99
C LYS A 208 -12.30 -4.01 -19.61
N ALA A 209 -11.06 -4.40 -19.28
CA ALA A 209 -10.69 -4.95 -17.98
C ALA A 209 -10.90 -3.95 -16.85
N ILE A 210 -10.52 -2.69 -17.05
CA ILE A 210 -10.76 -1.57 -16.12
C ILE A 210 -12.27 -1.31 -15.98
N GLY A 211 -13.07 -1.59 -17.00
CA GLY A 211 -14.48 -1.19 -17.09
C GLY A 211 -14.67 0.26 -17.51
N ALA A 212 -13.66 0.87 -18.13
CA ALA A 212 -13.66 2.26 -18.59
C ALA A 212 -14.79 2.56 -19.61
N LEU A 213 -15.18 1.56 -20.40
CA LEU A 213 -16.29 1.70 -21.35
C LEU A 213 -17.66 1.88 -20.67
N LYS A 214 -17.78 1.57 -19.37
CA LYS A 214 -18.99 1.76 -18.57
C LYS A 214 -18.93 3.01 -17.71
N SER A 215 -17.75 3.43 -17.28
CA SER A 215 -17.53 4.61 -16.43
C SER A 215 -16.12 5.15 -16.62
N SER A 216 -16.00 6.42 -17.02
CA SER A 216 -14.70 7.12 -17.15
C SER A 216 -13.97 7.22 -15.83
N SER A 217 -14.69 7.35 -14.71
CA SER A 217 -14.07 7.43 -13.37
C SER A 217 -13.18 6.23 -13.05
N ARG A 218 -13.50 5.04 -13.56
CA ARG A 218 -12.65 3.85 -13.38
C ARG A 218 -11.30 3.95 -14.08
N LEU A 219 -11.27 4.60 -15.24
CA LEU A 219 -10.02 4.88 -15.94
C LEU A 219 -9.20 5.92 -15.16
N GLU A 220 -9.84 6.97 -14.68
CA GLU A 220 -9.19 8.01 -13.87
C GLU A 220 -8.57 7.43 -12.60
N ASP A 221 -9.30 6.57 -11.87
CA ASP A 221 -8.80 5.88 -10.69
C ASP A 221 -7.57 4.99 -11.02
N PHE A 222 -7.65 4.23 -12.11
CA PHE A 222 -6.54 3.38 -12.57
C PHE A 222 -5.32 4.22 -12.95
N LEU A 223 -5.50 5.28 -13.73
CA LEU A 223 -4.42 6.19 -14.14
C LEU A 223 -3.78 6.88 -12.93
N THR A 224 -4.57 7.28 -11.95
CA THR A 224 -4.07 7.87 -10.69
C THR A 224 -3.19 6.88 -9.93
N CYS A 225 -3.56 5.59 -9.88
CA CYS A 225 -2.70 4.57 -9.29
C CYS A 225 -1.36 4.42 -10.04
N CYS A 226 -1.40 4.38 -11.37
CA CYS A 226 -0.19 4.27 -12.20
C CYS A 226 0.71 5.51 -12.08
N GLU A 227 0.12 6.71 -11.95
CA GLU A 227 0.86 7.94 -11.72
C GLU A 227 1.52 7.94 -10.35
N ALA A 228 0.82 7.47 -9.30
CA ALA A 228 1.36 7.35 -7.95
C ALA A 228 2.56 6.40 -7.91
N ASP A 229 2.49 5.26 -8.59
CA ASP A 229 3.59 4.32 -8.76
C ASP A 229 4.78 4.98 -9.49
N ALA A 230 4.54 5.62 -10.63
CA ALA A 230 5.59 6.29 -11.41
C ALA A 230 6.31 7.40 -10.62
N ARG A 231 5.57 8.16 -9.80
CA ARG A 231 6.10 9.21 -8.93
C ARG A 231 6.66 8.71 -7.62
N GLY A 232 6.36 7.47 -7.24
CA GLY A 232 6.86 6.79 -6.03
C GLY A 232 8.31 6.35 -6.12
N ARG A 233 9.13 6.99 -6.96
CA ARG A 233 10.54 6.70 -7.18
C ARG A 233 11.38 7.91 -6.80
N THR A 234 12.53 7.68 -6.17
CA THR A 234 13.45 8.74 -5.73
C THR A 234 13.84 9.67 -6.89
N GLY A 235 13.54 10.96 -6.76
CA GLY A 235 13.80 11.99 -7.77
C GLY A 235 12.75 12.09 -8.88
N PHE A 236 11.62 11.37 -8.75
CA PHE A 236 10.52 11.41 -9.71
C PHE A 236 9.22 11.97 -9.10
N GLU A 237 9.24 12.38 -7.84
CA GLU A 237 8.08 12.74 -7.03
C GLU A 237 7.22 13.84 -7.65
N ASP A 238 7.84 14.79 -8.33
CA ASP A 238 7.16 15.92 -8.97
C ASP A 238 7.21 15.84 -10.52
N ARG A 239 7.62 14.70 -11.07
CA ARG A 239 7.74 14.53 -12.52
C ARG A 239 6.37 14.43 -13.16
N HIS A 240 6.21 15.10 -14.32
CA HIS A 240 5.01 14.94 -15.14
C HIS A 240 4.88 13.49 -15.61
N TYR A 241 3.67 12.91 -15.49
CA TYR A 241 3.34 11.57 -15.93
C TYR A 241 2.56 11.62 -17.26
N PRO A 242 3.22 11.41 -18.42
CA PRO A 242 2.59 11.61 -19.73
C PRO A 242 1.45 10.65 -20.02
N SER A 243 1.50 9.43 -19.46
CA SER A 243 0.50 8.40 -19.72
C SER A 243 -0.90 8.75 -19.19
N SER A 244 -1.02 9.75 -18.30
CA SER A 244 -2.31 10.25 -17.84
C SER A 244 -3.03 11.13 -18.89
N ALA A 245 -2.32 11.57 -19.93
CA ALA A 245 -2.86 12.37 -21.03
C ALA A 245 -3.26 11.54 -22.25
N TYR A 246 -3.06 10.21 -22.23
CA TYR A 246 -3.38 9.28 -23.28
C TYR A 246 -4.84 8.81 -23.14
#